data_6b4d3ee36ba9272b734ee68f8af17ecf
#
_entry.id   6b4d3ee36ba9272b734ee68f8af17ecf
#
_cell.length_a   1.000
_cell.length_b   1.000
_cell.length_c   1.000
_cell.angle_alpha   90.00
_cell.angle_beta   90.00
_cell.angle_gamma   90.00
#
_symmetry.space_group_name_H-M   'P 1'
#
loop_
_entity.id
_entity.type
_entity.pdbx_description
1 polymer ?
#
loop_
_entity_poly.entity_id
_entity_poly.type
_entity_poly.pdbx_seq_one_letter_code
_entity_poly.pdbx_strand_id
1 'polypeptide(L)'
;MTESTETVRVFIVEDDKDFIFLIEKMLERQPEITVIGSCSKKEDAVKMVCALQPQIVIMDLNLGTSEADGIRISREIRLLTDAKILILTSLDSPEIVLKAAKEAFASGYIFKNQPNLLVENILALAKGYTAQEYLIASMAISGLTEAEMGVFQLLMGKNIQLQSSPKTIANQKTKILRKLGLESQKNLMHLFRLFRD
;
A
#
# COMPACT_ATOMS: atom_id res chain seq x y z
N MET A 1 35.14 -0.64 11.35
CA MET A 1 34.28 -0.07 10.29
C MET A 1 32.87 -0.43 10.70
N THR A 2 32.14 0.49 11.29
CA THR A 2 30.72 0.33 11.63
C THR A 2 29.95 0.43 10.32
N GLU A 3 29.44 -0.70 9.82
CA GLU A 3 28.40 -0.66 8.79
C GLU A 3 27.27 0.23 9.33
N SER A 4 27.05 1.37 8.68
CA SER A 4 25.85 2.16 8.93
C SER A 4 24.65 1.34 8.45
N THR A 5 24.02 0.62 9.36
CA THR A 5 22.77 -0.08 9.07
C THR A 5 21.76 1.02 8.71
N GLU A 6 21.39 1.08 7.43
CA GLU A 6 20.38 2.00 6.92
C GLU A 6 19.06 1.68 7.63
N THR A 7 18.56 2.63 8.42
CA THR A 7 17.32 2.43 9.18
C THR A 7 16.10 2.54 8.27
N VAL A 8 15.03 1.80 8.59
CA VAL A 8 13.75 1.87 7.90
C VAL A 8 13.08 3.22 8.19
N ARG A 9 12.90 4.03 7.16
CA ARG A 9 12.30 5.36 7.27
C ARG A 9 10.77 5.25 7.25
N VAL A 10 10.16 5.63 8.38
CA VAL A 10 8.71 5.52 8.62
C VAL A 10 8.09 6.91 8.72
N PHE A 11 6.92 7.09 8.10
CA PHE A 11 6.07 8.28 8.24
C PHE A 11 4.70 7.88 8.78
N ILE A 12 4.11 8.71 9.66
CA ILE A 12 2.83 8.42 10.31
C ILE A 12 1.76 9.38 9.82
N VAL A 13 0.60 8.87 9.41
CA VAL A 13 -0.60 9.64 9.06
C VAL A 13 -1.74 9.20 9.98
N GLU A 14 -2.08 10.05 10.92
CA GLU A 14 -3.01 9.78 12.02
C GLU A 14 -3.53 11.12 12.55
N ASP A 15 -4.83 11.28 12.80
CA ASP A 15 -5.40 12.54 13.30
C ASP A 15 -5.36 12.65 14.84
N ASP A 16 -5.28 11.54 15.55
CA ASP A 16 -5.10 11.49 17.00
C ASP A 16 -3.63 11.70 17.40
N LYS A 17 -3.33 12.87 17.94
CA LYS A 17 -1.97 13.26 18.35
C LYS A 17 -1.42 12.40 19.51
N ASP A 18 -2.29 11.95 20.41
CA ASP A 18 -1.87 11.09 21.53
C ASP A 18 -1.50 9.71 21.00
N PHE A 19 -2.20 9.22 19.98
CA PHE A 19 -1.86 7.97 19.33
C PHE A 19 -0.59 8.09 18.48
N ILE A 20 -0.37 9.20 17.77
CA ILE A 20 0.92 9.51 17.11
C ILE A 20 2.06 9.38 18.12
N PHE A 21 1.94 10.06 19.27
CA PHE A 21 2.96 10.02 20.31
C PHE A 21 3.24 8.60 20.82
N LEU A 22 2.20 7.78 21.00
CA LEU A 22 2.37 6.39 21.42
C LEU A 22 3.12 5.55 20.38
N ILE A 23 2.79 5.71 19.10
CA ILE A 23 3.49 5.03 18.00
C ILE A 23 4.96 5.48 17.96
N GLU A 24 5.23 6.78 18.01
CA GLU A 24 6.58 7.33 18.00
C GLU A 24 7.41 6.75 19.16
N LYS A 25 6.88 6.75 20.38
CA LYS A 25 7.56 6.17 21.55
C LYS A 25 7.79 4.66 21.46
N MET A 26 6.92 3.93 20.78
CA MET A 26 7.11 2.50 20.51
C MET A 26 8.26 2.28 19.51
N LEU A 27 8.27 3.05 18.42
CA LEU A 27 9.24 2.92 17.34
C LEU A 27 10.63 3.47 17.70
N GLU A 28 10.73 4.50 18.54
CA GLU A 28 12.00 5.03 19.08
C GLU A 28 12.85 3.97 19.81
N ARG A 29 12.23 2.91 20.32
CA ARG A 29 12.93 1.79 21.00
C ARG A 29 13.56 0.80 20.02
N GLN A 30 13.33 0.97 18.72
CA GLN A 30 13.78 0.05 17.67
C GLN A 30 14.92 0.71 16.88
N PRO A 31 16.17 0.25 17.05
CA PRO A 31 17.32 0.89 16.39
C PRO A 31 17.29 0.76 14.86
N GLU A 32 16.52 -0.19 14.32
CA GLU A 32 16.36 -0.40 12.88
C GLU A 32 15.32 0.53 12.24
N ILE A 33 14.56 1.30 13.03
CA ILE A 33 13.46 2.14 12.54
C ILE A 33 13.74 3.60 12.88
N THR A 34 13.48 4.48 11.92
CA THR A 34 13.52 5.93 12.11
C THR A 34 12.19 6.54 11.68
N VAL A 35 11.46 7.15 12.62
CA VAL A 35 10.30 7.97 12.30
C VAL A 35 10.80 9.32 11.77
N ILE A 36 10.53 9.59 10.48
CA ILE A 36 11.01 10.80 9.79
C ILE A 36 9.99 11.93 9.80
N GLY A 37 8.81 11.70 10.35
CA GLY A 37 7.76 12.68 10.53
C GLY A 37 6.39 12.05 10.72
N SER A 38 5.45 12.92 11.06
CA SER A 38 4.03 12.56 11.23
C SER A 38 3.13 13.67 10.70
N CYS A 39 1.89 13.34 10.38
CA CYS A 39 0.90 14.27 9.86
C CYS A 39 -0.47 13.96 10.44
N SER A 40 -1.10 14.97 11.06
CA SER A 40 -2.46 14.88 11.58
C SER A 40 -3.53 15.50 10.66
N LYS A 41 -3.11 16.08 9.55
CA LYS A 41 -4.00 16.70 8.57
C LYS A 41 -3.96 15.93 7.25
N LYS A 42 -5.08 15.38 6.86
CA LYS A 42 -5.21 14.60 5.63
C LYS A 42 -4.80 15.37 4.36
N GLU A 43 -4.98 16.69 4.35
CA GLU A 43 -4.67 17.56 3.23
C GLU A 43 -3.16 17.66 2.95
N ASP A 44 -2.34 17.51 3.99
CA ASP A 44 -0.88 17.64 3.90
C ASP A 44 -0.18 16.30 3.68
N ALA A 45 -0.85 15.18 3.96
CA ALA A 45 -0.24 13.84 4.00
C ALA A 45 0.49 13.47 2.69
N VAL A 46 -0.17 13.58 1.55
CA VAL A 46 0.41 13.24 0.25
C VAL A 46 1.64 14.10 -0.05
N LYS A 47 1.53 15.42 0.16
CA LYS A 47 2.62 16.37 -0.09
C LYS A 47 3.85 16.04 0.78
N MET A 48 3.63 15.78 2.08
CA MET A 48 4.72 15.48 3.01
C MET A 48 5.38 14.14 2.67
N VAL A 49 4.61 13.09 2.36
CA VAL A 49 5.14 11.79 1.94
C VAL A 49 5.93 11.91 0.64
N CYS A 50 5.44 12.66 -0.35
CA CYS A 50 6.16 12.90 -1.60
C CYS A 50 7.48 13.67 -1.38
N ALA A 51 7.53 14.61 -0.43
CA ALA A 51 8.74 15.35 -0.12
C ALA A 51 9.77 14.52 0.67
N LEU A 52 9.30 13.75 1.64
CA LEU A 52 10.16 12.99 2.56
C LEU A 52 10.55 11.61 2.04
N GLN A 53 9.82 11.04 1.08
CA GLN A 53 10.07 9.73 0.49
C GLN A 53 10.33 8.63 1.53
N PRO A 54 9.40 8.35 2.47
CA PRO A 54 9.55 7.26 3.42
C PRO A 54 9.52 5.90 2.71
N GLN A 55 10.07 4.86 3.36
CA GLN A 55 9.91 3.48 2.90
C GLN A 55 8.55 2.91 3.30
N ILE A 56 8.08 3.26 4.52
CA ILE A 56 6.80 2.80 5.06
C ILE A 56 5.99 4.01 5.51
N VAL A 57 4.71 4.02 5.16
CA VAL A 57 3.72 4.94 5.73
C VAL A 57 2.77 4.15 6.60
N ILE A 58 2.70 4.48 7.88
CA ILE A 58 1.64 4.02 8.78
C ILE A 58 0.45 4.92 8.52
N MET A 59 -0.71 4.33 8.21
CA MET A 59 -1.89 5.07 7.77
C MET A 59 -3.11 4.67 8.58
N ASP A 60 -3.72 5.61 9.30
CA ASP A 60 -5.09 5.39 9.76
C ASP A 60 -6.07 5.60 8.60
N LEU A 61 -7.13 4.81 8.60
CA LEU A 61 -8.23 4.98 7.65
C LEU A 61 -9.20 6.07 8.08
N ASN A 62 -9.35 6.27 9.40
CA ASN A 62 -10.27 7.26 9.97
C ASN A 62 -9.56 8.61 10.20
N LEU A 63 -9.39 9.38 9.13
CA LEU A 63 -8.78 10.71 9.19
C LEU A 63 -9.86 11.80 9.21
N GLY A 64 -10.51 11.98 10.35
CA GLY A 64 -11.58 12.97 10.54
C GLY A 64 -12.99 12.41 10.30
N THR A 65 -13.73 12.90 9.31
CA THR A 65 -15.18 12.63 9.17
C THR A 65 -15.54 11.48 8.22
N SER A 66 -14.58 10.91 7.50
CA SER A 66 -14.84 9.88 6.49
C SER A 66 -13.80 8.76 6.50
N GLU A 67 -14.28 7.54 6.67
CA GLU A 67 -13.47 6.31 6.55
C GLU A 67 -12.84 6.14 5.15
N ALA A 68 -13.39 6.82 4.15
CA ALA A 68 -12.87 6.76 2.78
C ALA A 68 -11.60 7.63 2.58
N ASP A 69 -11.30 8.57 3.48
CA ASP A 69 -10.19 9.49 3.29
C ASP A 69 -8.83 8.78 3.38
N GLY A 70 -8.63 7.92 4.39
CA GLY A 70 -7.39 7.14 4.51
C GLY A 70 -7.18 6.19 3.33
N ILE A 71 -8.24 5.57 2.80
CA ILE A 71 -8.17 4.72 1.61
C ILE A 71 -7.75 5.53 0.38
N ARG A 72 -8.37 6.69 0.16
CA ARG A 72 -8.05 7.59 -0.96
C ARG A 72 -6.61 8.10 -0.89
N ILE A 73 -6.17 8.56 0.28
CA ILE A 73 -4.82 9.07 0.51
C ILE A 73 -3.78 7.96 0.31
N SER A 74 -4.03 6.75 0.86
CA SER A 74 -3.17 5.58 0.65
C SER A 74 -2.97 5.29 -0.83
N ARG A 75 -4.07 5.27 -1.60
CA ARG A 75 -4.04 5.06 -3.04
C ARG A 75 -3.19 6.12 -3.75
N GLU A 76 -3.39 7.40 -3.42
CA GLU A 76 -2.67 8.51 -4.03
C GLU A 76 -1.16 8.43 -3.74
N ILE A 77 -0.78 8.18 -2.49
CA ILE A 77 0.62 7.95 -2.10
C ILE A 77 1.23 6.79 -2.90
N ARG A 78 0.52 5.66 -3.01
CA ARG A 78 0.99 4.48 -3.75
C ARG A 78 1.16 4.72 -5.25
N LEU A 79 0.39 5.62 -5.84
CA LEU A 79 0.53 6.01 -7.25
C LEU A 79 1.70 6.96 -7.52
N LEU A 80 2.07 7.77 -6.52
CA LEU A 80 3.07 8.82 -6.65
C LEU A 80 4.45 8.45 -6.09
N THR A 81 4.53 7.42 -5.23
CA THR A 81 5.77 7.06 -4.51
C THR A 81 5.97 5.55 -4.47
N ASP A 82 7.18 5.12 -4.09
CA ASP A 82 7.50 3.71 -3.80
C ASP A 82 7.16 3.29 -2.36
N ALA A 83 6.66 4.21 -1.55
CA ALA A 83 6.33 3.93 -0.16
C ALA A 83 5.31 2.79 -0.02
N LYS A 84 5.55 1.85 0.88
CA LYS A 84 4.60 0.82 1.25
C LYS A 84 3.63 1.36 2.30
N ILE A 85 2.35 1.06 2.15
CA ILE A 85 1.32 1.50 3.10
C ILE A 85 1.03 0.36 4.07
N LEU A 86 1.26 0.60 5.36
CA LEU A 86 0.82 -0.25 6.45
C LEU A 86 -0.39 0.42 7.13
N ILE A 87 -1.57 -0.10 6.88
CA ILE A 87 -2.80 0.39 7.52
C ILE A 87 -2.76 0.01 9.00
N LEU A 88 -3.02 0.98 9.86
CA LEU A 88 -3.15 0.80 11.31
C LEU A 88 -4.41 1.53 11.78
N THR A 89 -5.49 0.80 12.02
CA THR A 89 -6.81 1.39 12.25
C THR A 89 -7.65 0.62 13.27
N SER A 90 -8.64 1.29 13.85
CA SER A 90 -9.65 0.64 14.71
C SER A 90 -10.82 0.06 13.93
N LEU A 91 -10.89 0.30 12.62
CA LEU A 91 -11.99 -0.14 11.78
C LEU A 91 -11.81 -1.61 11.41
N ASP A 92 -12.67 -2.48 11.94
CA ASP A 92 -12.58 -3.94 11.85
C ASP A 92 -13.75 -4.58 11.08
N SER A 93 -14.69 -3.77 10.56
CA SER A 93 -15.80 -4.33 9.80
C SER A 93 -15.29 -5.01 8.51
N PRO A 94 -15.80 -6.21 8.15
CA PRO A 94 -15.36 -6.92 6.95
C PRO A 94 -15.46 -6.11 5.68
N GLU A 95 -16.47 -5.25 5.56
CA GLU A 95 -16.70 -4.39 4.40
C GLU A 95 -15.57 -3.36 4.24
N ILE A 96 -15.15 -2.71 5.34
CA ILE A 96 -14.08 -1.72 5.32
C ILE A 96 -12.74 -2.39 5.03
N VAL A 97 -12.46 -3.53 5.67
CA VAL A 97 -11.23 -4.30 5.43
C VAL A 97 -11.11 -4.71 3.96
N LEU A 98 -12.20 -5.24 3.37
CA LEU A 98 -12.25 -5.61 1.96
C LEU A 98 -12.11 -4.40 1.02
N LYS A 99 -12.75 -3.29 1.36
CA LYS A 99 -12.65 -2.05 0.59
C LYS A 99 -11.21 -1.50 0.63
N ALA A 100 -10.61 -1.42 1.81
CA ALA A 100 -9.23 -0.98 1.96
C ALA A 100 -8.25 -1.89 1.19
N ALA A 101 -8.41 -3.21 1.28
CA ALA A 101 -7.59 -4.17 0.53
C ALA A 101 -7.69 -3.97 -0.99
N LYS A 102 -8.88 -3.66 -1.53
CA LYS A 102 -9.09 -3.51 -2.98
C LYS A 102 -8.69 -2.13 -3.51
N GLU A 103 -8.87 -1.07 -2.73
CA GLU A 103 -8.82 0.30 -3.22
C GLU A 103 -7.60 1.10 -2.73
N ALA A 104 -7.06 0.81 -1.54
CA ALA A 104 -5.92 1.54 -0.98
C ALA A 104 -4.57 1.12 -1.56
N PHE A 105 -4.48 -0.05 -2.21
CA PHE A 105 -3.22 -0.68 -2.61
C PHE A 105 -2.24 -0.81 -1.44
N ALA A 106 -2.78 -1.14 -0.26
CA ALA A 106 -1.98 -1.31 0.94
C ALA A 106 -1.03 -2.50 0.84
N SER A 107 0.05 -2.46 1.61
CA SER A 107 1.03 -3.54 1.74
C SER A 107 0.81 -4.38 3.00
N GLY A 108 0.06 -3.85 3.97
CA GLY A 108 -0.29 -4.54 5.20
C GLY A 108 -1.48 -3.88 5.90
N TYR A 109 -2.06 -4.62 6.87
CA TYR A 109 -3.21 -4.18 7.66
C TYR A 109 -3.07 -4.69 9.08
N ILE A 110 -3.15 -3.80 10.06
CA ILE A 110 -3.09 -4.09 11.50
C ILE A 110 -4.21 -3.33 12.21
N PHE A 111 -4.83 -3.97 13.18
CA PHE A 111 -5.76 -3.29 14.06
C PHE A 111 -5.04 -2.57 15.21
N LYS A 112 -5.52 -1.38 15.59
CA LYS A 112 -4.95 -0.58 16.71
C LYS A 112 -4.93 -1.31 18.06
N ASN A 113 -5.77 -2.34 18.22
CA ASN A 113 -5.76 -3.22 19.41
C ASN A 113 -4.65 -4.29 19.38
N GLN A 114 -3.83 -4.37 18.30
CA GLN A 114 -2.73 -5.30 18.12
C GLN A 114 -1.38 -4.57 17.91
N PRO A 115 -1.01 -3.59 18.74
CA PRO A 115 0.16 -2.74 18.50
C PRO A 115 1.49 -3.52 18.55
N ASN A 116 1.52 -4.67 19.20
CA ASN A 116 2.68 -5.58 19.23
C ASN A 116 3.09 -6.10 17.85
N LEU A 117 2.18 -6.12 16.87
CA LEU A 117 2.48 -6.57 15.50
C LEU A 117 3.12 -5.46 14.65
N LEU A 118 3.12 -4.20 15.09
CA LEU A 118 3.52 -3.05 14.28
C LEU A 118 4.99 -3.13 13.86
N VAL A 119 5.90 -3.32 14.81
CA VAL A 119 7.35 -3.37 14.58
C VAL A 119 7.70 -4.51 13.62
N GLU A 120 7.19 -5.72 13.89
CA GLU A 120 7.45 -6.89 13.05
C GLU A 120 6.99 -6.66 11.61
N ASN A 121 5.79 -6.10 11.41
CA ASN A 121 5.26 -5.82 10.07
C ASN A 121 6.07 -4.74 9.34
N ILE A 122 6.50 -3.67 10.03
CA ILE A 122 7.37 -2.63 9.44
C ILE A 122 8.66 -3.29 8.91
N LEU A 123 9.34 -4.06 9.76
CA LEU A 123 10.61 -4.69 9.40
C LEU A 123 10.45 -5.76 8.30
N ALA A 124 9.36 -6.53 8.33
CA ALA A 124 9.06 -7.50 7.29
C ALA A 124 8.81 -6.83 5.93
N LEU A 125 8.00 -5.76 5.90
CA LEU A 125 7.71 -4.98 4.70
C LEU A 125 8.97 -4.29 4.14
N ALA A 126 9.87 -3.82 4.99
CA ALA A 126 11.12 -3.20 4.56
C ALA A 126 12.08 -4.22 3.90
N LYS A 127 12.09 -5.47 4.37
CA LYS A 127 12.94 -6.53 3.83
C LYS A 127 12.48 -7.05 2.46
N GLY A 128 11.21 -6.93 2.12
CA GLY A 128 10.69 -7.44 0.85
C GLY A 128 9.17 -7.54 0.83
N TYR A 129 8.66 -8.46 -0.01
CA TYR A 129 7.23 -8.72 -0.11
C TYR A 129 6.79 -9.75 0.94
N THR A 130 5.68 -9.49 1.60
CA THR A 130 5.09 -10.38 2.62
C THR A 130 3.93 -11.19 2.06
N ALA A 131 3.58 -12.30 2.71
CA ALA A 131 2.39 -13.07 2.36
C ALA A 131 1.11 -12.22 2.45
N GLN A 132 1.03 -11.32 3.42
CA GLN A 132 -0.10 -10.40 3.56
C GLN A 132 -0.18 -9.44 2.38
N GLU A 133 0.95 -8.88 1.91
CA GLU A 133 1.00 -8.02 0.72
C GLU A 133 0.53 -8.75 -0.53
N TYR A 134 0.93 -10.02 -0.73
CA TYR A 134 0.44 -10.85 -1.82
C TYR A 134 -1.07 -11.09 -1.73
N LEU A 135 -1.61 -11.37 -0.55
CA LEU A 135 -3.06 -11.58 -0.35
C LEU A 135 -3.85 -10.30 -0.67
N ILE A 136 -3.42 -9.16 -0.14
CA ILE A 136 -4.06 -7.87 -0.39
C ILE A 136 -4.05 -7.54 -1.89
N ALA A 137 -2.91 -7.66 -2.55
CA ALA A 137 -2.80 -7.42 -3.98
C ALA A 137 -3.65 -8.39 -4.81
N SER A 138 -3.73 -9.67 -4.41
CA SER A 138 -4.61 -10.67 -5.05
C SER A 138 -6.08 -10.31 -4.91
N MET A 139 -6.48 -9.77 -3.74
CA MET A 139 -7.85 -9.29 -3.53
C MET A 139 -8.17 -8.09 -4.44
N ALA A 140 -7.23 -7.18 -4.67
CA ALA A 140 -7.43 -6.04 -5.57
C ALA A 140 -7.73 -6.48 -7.00
N ILE A 141 -7.10 -7.54 -7.50
CA ILE A 141 -7.30 -8.07 -8.85
C ILE A 141 -8.36 -9.17 -8.95
N SER A 142 -9.00 -9.56 -7.84
CA SER A 142 -9.98 -10.66 -7.81
C SER A 142 -11.23 -10.43 -8.67
N GLY A 143 -11.50 -9.17 -9.05
CA GLY A 143 -12.60 -8.81 -9.95
C GLY A 143 -12.29 -8.91 -11.45
N LEU A 144 -11.07 -9.34 -11.82
CA LEU A 144 -10.70 -9.56 -13.21
C LEU A 144 -11.30 -10.89 -13.72
N THR A 145 -11.82 -10.86 -14.95
CA THR A 145 -12.23 -12.09 -15.64
C THR A 145 -11.00 -12.93 -16.02
N GLU A 146 -11.18 -14.19 -16.37
CA GLU A 146 -10.10 -15.07 -16.81
C GLU A 146 -9.31 -14.49 -18.00
N ALA A 147 -9.99 -13.92 -18.99
CA ALA A 147 -9.35 -13.26 -20.13
C ALA A 147 -8.57 -12.00 -19.73
N GLU A 148 -9.09 -11.21 -18.80
CA GLU A 148 -8.39 -10.05 -18.23
C GLU A 148 -7.19 -10.46 -17.38
N MET A 149 -7.32 -11.54 -16.60
CA MET A 149 -6.23 -12.09 -15.80
C MET A 149 -5.08 -12.59 -16.68
N GLY A 150 -5.37 -13.25 -17.79
CA GLY A 150 -4.35 -13.63 -18.77
C GLY A 150 -3.58 -12.40 -19.29
N VAL A 151 -4.29 -11.33 -19.67
CA VAL A 151 -3.64 -10.08 -20.12
C VAL A 151 -2.87 -9.42 -18.97
N PHE A 152 -3.40 -9.40 -17.74
CA PHE A 152 -2.69 -8.91 -16.56
C PHE A 152 -1.35 -9.65 -16.36
N GLN A 153 -1.35 -10.98 -16.41
CA GLN A 153 -0.14 -11.80 -16.26
C GLN A 153 0.87 -11.51 -17.37
N LEU A 154 0.42 -11.35 -18.63
CA LEU A 154 1.29 -10.94 -19.73
C LEU A 154 1.94 -9.57 -19.46
N LEU A 155 1.17 -8.59 -18.94
CA LEU A 155 1.68 -7.26 -18.58
C LEU A 155 2.67 -7.31 -17.42
N MET A 156 2.55 -8.31 -16.52
CA MET A 156 3.50 -8.54 -15.45
C MET A 156 4.77 -9.28 -15.88
N GLY A 157 4.91 -9.60 -17.16
CA GLY A 157 6.10 -10.21 -17.73
C GLY A 157 6.07 -11.74 -17.81
N LYS A 158 4.94 -12.38 -17.45
CA LYS A 158 4.82 -13.85 -17.55
C LYS A 158 4.79 -14.30 -19.00
N ASN A 159 5.58 -15.32 -19.31
CA ASN A 159 5.66 -15.90 -20.66
C ASN A 159 4.43 -16.81 -20.91
N ILE A 160 3.30 -16.19 -21.27
CA ILE A 160 2.06 -16.88 -21.61
C ILE A 160 1.66 -16.57 -23.06
N GLN A 161 1.19 -17.59 -23.78
CA GLN A 161 0.62 -17.42 -25.09
C GLN A 161 -0.88 -17.19 -24.99
N LEU A 162 -1.33 -15.99 -25.35
CA LEU A 162 -2.76 -15.67 -25.43
C LEU A 162 -3.24 -15.92 -26.87
N GLN A 163 -4.27 -16.74 -27.02
CA GLN A 163 -4.97 -16.94 -28.30
C GLN A 163 -5.92 -15.76 -28.57
N SER A 164 -5.36 -14.55 -28.64
CA SER A 164 -6.12 -13.30 -28.79
C SER A 164 -5.43 -12.34 -29.74
N SER A 165 -6.21 -11.62 -30.54
CA SER A 165 -5.65 -10.60 -31.43
C SER A 165 -5.02 -9.43 -30.63
N PRO A 166 -4.06 -8.71 -31.20
CA PRO A 166 -3.50 -7.50 -30.55
C PRO A 166 -4.58 -6.48 -30.15
N LYS A 167 -5.62 -6.34 -30.95
CA LYS A 167 -6.78 -5.48 -30.66
C LYS A 167 -7.54 -5.95 -29.43
N THR A 168 -7.76 -7.26 -29.28
CA THR A 168 -8.44 -7.87 -28.13
C THR A 168 -7.60 -7.64 -26.85
N ILE A 169 -6.30 -7.86 -26.92
CA ILE A 169 -5.38 -7.61 -25.79
C ILE A 169 -5.43 -6.13 -25.36
N ALA A 170 -5.39 -5.19 -26.32
CA ALA A 170 -5.51 -3.76 -26.02
C ALA A 170 -6.85 -3.41 -25.35
N ASN A 171 -7.95 -3.99 -25.81
CA ASN A 171 -9.27 -3.80 -25.21
C ASN A 171 -9.34 -4.36 -23.79
N GLN A 172 -8.78 -5.55 -23.54
CA GLN A 172 -8.73 -6.13 -22.19
C GLN A 172 -7.85 -5.28 -21.25
N LYS A 173 -6.71 -4.79 -21.71
CA LYS A 173 -5.88 -3.84 -20.95
C LYS A 173 -6.69 -2.62 -20.51
N THR A 174 -7.44 -2.00 -21.41
CA THR A 174 -8.29 -0.84 -21.05
C THR A 174 -9.33 -1.19 -20.01
N LYS A 175 -9.95 -2.38 -20.09
CA LYS A 175 -10.90 -2.86 -19.09
C LYS A 175 -10.26 -3.09 -17.72
N ILE A 176 -9.06 -3.68 -17.68
CA ILE A 176 -8.28 -3.87 -16.45
C ILE A 176 -8.03 -2.53 -15.78
N LEU A 177 -7.47 -1.57 -16.52
CA LEU A 177 -7.18 -0.23 -15.99
C LEU A 177 -8.45 0.43 -15.42
N ARG A 178 -9.56 0.37 -16.15
CA ARG A 178 -10.84 0.92 -15.68
C ARG A 178 -11.34 0.23 -14.41
N LYS A 179 -11.28 -1.12 -14.33
CA LYS A 179 -11.72 -1.88 -13.14
C LYS A 179 -10.90 -1.57 -11.90
N LEU A 180 -9.59 -1.35 -12.08
CA LEU A 180 -8.68 -0.99 -11.01
C LEU A 180 -8.63 0.53 -10.76
N GLY A 181 -9.34 1.33 -11.57
CA GLY A 181 -9.34 2.78 -11.51
C GLY A 181 -7.97 3.39 -11.78
N LEU A 182 -7.17 2.80 -12.67
CA LEU A 182 -5.83 3.23 -13.02
C LEU A 182 -5.82 3.95 -14.36
N GLU A 183 -4.99 5.00 -14.50
CA GLU A 183 -4.89 5.80 -15.71
C GLU A 183 -3.95 5.21 -16.76
N SER A 184 -2.96 4.43 -16.32
CA SER A 184 -1.89 3.97 -17.21
C SER A 184 -1.40 2.57 -16.88
N GLN A 185 -0.82 1.92 -17.91
CA GLN A 185 -0.09 0.66 -17.71
C GLN A 185 1.10 0.84 -16.76
N LYS A 186 1.74 2.02 -16.75
CA LYS A 186 2.85 2.31 -15.84
C LYS A 186 2.38 2.20 -14.38
N ASN A 187 1.23 2.78 -14.06
CA ASN A 187 0.63 2.67 -12.72
C ASN A 187 0.33 1.21 -12.35
N LEU A 188 -0.23 0.44 -13.31
CA LEU A 188 -0.49 -0.99 -13.09
C LEU A 188 0.80 -1.75 -12.76
N MET A 189 1.83 -1.59 -13.59
CA MET A 189 3.11 -2.28 -13.41
C MET A 189 3.84 -1.85 -12.13
N HIS A 190 3.69 -0.59 -11.72
CA HIS A 190 4.25 -0.05 -10.49
C HIS A 190 3.58 -0.65 -9.25
N LEU A 191 2.26 -0.61 -9.18
CA LEU A 191 1.49 -1.09 -8.02
C LEU A 191 1.56 -2.60 -7.82
N PHE A 192 1.59 -3.36 -8.91
CA PHE A 192 1.56 -4.82 -8.89
C PHE A 192 2.92 -5.45 -9.21
N ARG A 193 4.02 -4.71 -8.99
CA ARG A 193 5.40 -5.19 -9.24
C ARG A 193 5.75 -6.47 -8.48
N LEU A 194 5.06 -6.76 -7.37
CA LEU A 194 5.23 -8.01 -6.61
C LEU A 194 4.84 -9.27 -7.40
N PHE A 195 4.05 -9.15 -8.48
CA PHE A 195 3.71 -10.25 -9.38
C PHE A 195 4.65 -10.38 -10.60
N ARG A 196 5.64 -9.51 -10.71
CA ARG A 196 6.67 -9.59 -11.76
C ARG A 196 7.73 -10.60 -11.35
N ASP A 197 8.16 -11.39 -12.35
CA ASP A 197 9.30 -12.30 -12.22
C ASP A 197 10.61 -11.51 -12.23
#